data_1cc2f3d9559ac26e2bbef77503fdd277
#
_entry.id   1cc2f3d9559ac26e2bbef77503fdd277
#
_cell.length_a   1.000
_cell.length_b   1.000
_cell.length_c   1.000
_cell.angle_alpha   90.00
_cell.angle_beta   90.00
_cell.angle_gamma   90.00
#
_symmetry.space_group_name_H-M   'P 1'
#
loop_
_entity.id
_entity.type
_entity.pdbx_description
1 polymer ?
#
loop_
_entity_poly.entity_id
_entity_poly.type
_entity_poly.pdbx_seq_one_letter_code
_entity_poly.pdbx_strand_id
1 'polypeptide(L)'
;FTFYADRRRVPEPPRNTREWLAFARAHPGRLSYPKPPAFIGTTFLKQVLLEHSADRGALYRPHDSATFAGVTAPLWAYLDQLHPHLWRGGRQFPGTPAAIRQMLADGELWIALAFNPNEAANEIAARRLPESVYAWQFPSGTIGNTHFLAIPFNANAKDAAQVVANFLLAPTAQGRKADISVWGDPTVLAVDRLP
;
A
#
# COMPACT_ATOMS: atom_id res chain seq x y z
N PHE A 1 2.18 0.19 -4.10
CA PHE A 1 2.13 0.45 -2.67
C PHE A 1 2.79 1.80 -2.40
N THR A 2 2.11 2.70 -1.70
CA THR A 2 2.53 4.08 -1.48
C THR A 2 2.30 4.49 -0.03
N PHE A 3 3.00 5.51 0.40
CA PHE A 3 2.86 6.13 1.71
C PHE A 3 2.42 7.58 1.54
N TYR A 4 1.78 8.15 2.55
CA TYR A 4 1.46 9.56 2.58
C TYR A 4 1.49 10.10 4.03
N ALA A 5 1.86 11.37 4.17
CA ALA A 5 2.05 12.04 5.45
C ALA A 5 1.85 13.56 5.33
N ASP A 6 1.60 14.22 6.45
CA ASP A 6 1.64 15.68 6.53
C ASP A 6 3.10 16.16 6.60
N ARG A 7 3.52 16.99 5.63
CA ARG A 7 4.89 17.55 5.54
C ARG A 7 5.30 18.31 6.78
N ARG A 8 4.37 18.90 7.50
CA ARG A 8 4.63 19.62 8.75
C ARG A 8 5.11 18.70 9.87
N ARG A 9 4.79 17.40 9.81
CA ARG A 9 5.18 16.39 10.79
C ARG A 9 6.27 15.45 10.28
N VAL A 10 6.27 15.19 8.98
CA VAL A 10 7.22 14.30 8.29
C VAL A 10 7.84 15.10 7.12
N PRO A 11 8.75 16.06 7.39
CA PRO A 11 9.40 16.83 6.33
C PRO A 11 10.30 15.96 5.45
N GLU A 12 10.93 14.95 6.04
CA GLU A 12 11.82 13.99 5.37
C GLU A 12 11.25 12.58 5.58
N PRO A 13 10.66 11.98 4.53
CA PRO A 13 10.05 10.67 4.66
C PRO A 13 11.09 9.54 4.65
N PRO A 14 10.83 8.42 5.37
CA PRO A 14 11.68 7.24 5.28
C PRO A 14 11.68 6.68 3.85
N ARG A 15 12.86 6.32 3.35
CA ARG A 15 13.10 5.88 1.96
C ARG A 15 13.24 4.36 1.81
N ASN A 16 13.18 3.63 2.91
CA ASN A 16 13.25 2.17 2.99
C ASN A 16 12.78 1.71 4.37
N THR A 17 12.67 0.40 4.56
CA THR A 17 12.19 -0.16 5.83
C THR A 17 13.16 0.04 6.99
N ARG A 18 14.47 0.21 6.75
CA ARG A 18 15.44 0.53 7.82
C ARG A 18 15.22 1.95 8.32
N GLU A 19 15.05 2.91 7.43
CA GLU A 19 14.71 4.30 7.79
C GLU A 19 13.32 4.37 8.43
N TRP A 20 12.38 3.51 8.01
CA TRP A 20 11.07 3.36 8.67
C TRP A 20 11.22 2.96 10.14
N LEU A 21 12.07 1.98 10.43
CA LEU A 21 12.37 1.58 11.81
C LEU A 21 13.04 2.70 12.61
N ALA A 22 14.01 3.41 12.00
CA ALA A 22 14.64 4.56 12.63
C ALA A 22 13.63 5.67 12.95
N PHE A 23 12.73 5.96 12.03
CA PHE A 23 11.63 6.91 12.25
C PHE A 23 10.68 6.45 13.35
N ALA A 24 10.31 5.16 13.40
CA ALA A 24 9.47 4.61 14.46
C ALA A 24 10.12 4.77 15.85
N ARG A 25 11.43 4.56 15.95
CA ARG A 25 12.20 4.76 17.19
C ARG A 25 12.25 6.22 17.62
N ALA A 26 12.41 7.14 16.68
CA ALA A 26 12.44 8.57 16.94
C ALA A 26 11.05 9.14 17.31
N HIS A 27 9.98 8.51 16.83
CA HIS A 27 8.60 8.96 17.01
C HIS A 27 7.69 7.80 17.48
N PRO A 28 7.91 7.28 18.69
CA PRO A 28 7.18 6.11 19.17
C PRO A 28 5.67 6.40 19.24
N GLY A 29 4.89 5.40 18.83
CA GLY A 29 3.43 5.49 18.80
C GLY A 29 2.85 6.24 17.59
N ARG A 30 3.68 6.77 16.67
CA ARG A 30 3.21 7.57 15.52
C ARG A 30 3.08 6.80 14.22
N LEU A 31 3.43 5.53 14.22
CA LEU A 31 3.30 4.62 13.08
C LEU A 31 2.44 3.41 13.42
N SER A 32 1.77 2.89 12.43
CA SER A 32 1.12 1.59 12.44
C SER A 32 0.89 1.11 11.01
N TYR A 33 0.38 -0.11 10.85
CA TYR A 33 -0.10 -0.66 9.59
C TYR A 33 -1.40 -1.44 9.85
N PRO A 34 -2.27 -1.65 8.84
CA PRO A 34 -3.50 -2.39 9.03
C PRO A 34 -3.23 -3.84 9.46
N LYS A 35 -4.01 -4.34 10.40
CA LYS A 35 -3.88 -5.72 10.88
C LYS A 35 -4.05 -6.73 9.72
N PRO A 36 -3.11 -7.67 9.50
CA PRO A 36 -3.36 -8.80 8.60
C PRO A 36 -4.62 -9.58 9.02
N PRO A 37 -5.39 -10.14 8.07
CA PRO A 37 -5.10 -10.30 6.65
C PRO A 37 -5.47 -9.10 5.76
N ALA A 38 -5.69 -7.89 6.32
CA ALA A 38 -5.94 -6.71 5.49
C ALA A 38 -4.84 -6.57 4.43
N PHE A 39 -5.27 -6.36 3.18
CA PHE A 39 -4.40 -6.38 2.00
C PHE A 39 -3.18 -5.45 2.13
N ILE A 40 -3.39 -4.19 2.55
CA ILE A 40 -2.31 -3.21 2.72
C ILE A 40 -1.34 -3.64 3.83
N GLY A 41 -1.84 -4.14 4.96
CA GLY A 41 -0.98 -4.63 6.05
C GLY A 41 -0.14 -5.82 5.61
N THR A 42 -0.77 -6.80 4.94
CA THR A 42 -0.05 -7.95 4.37
C THR A 42 1.02 -7.50 3.36
N THR A 43 0.73 -6.47 2.55
CA THR A 43 1.70 -5.94 1.59
C THR A 43 2.86 -5.23 2.27
N PHE A 44 2.61 -4.49 3.36
CA PHE A 44 3.69 -3.92 4.17
C PHE A 44 4.65 -5.01 4.68
N LEU A 45 4.12 -6.12 5.21
CA LEU A 45 4.95 -7.25 5.65
C LEU A 45 5.74 -7.88 4.49
N LYS A 46 5.14 -8.02 3.32
CA LYS A 46 5.83 -8.50 2.11
C LYS A 46 6.93 -7.54 1.66
N GLN A 47 6.70 -6.22 1.72
CA GLN A 47 7.71 -5.21 1.40
C GLN A 47 8.91 -5.33 2.36
N VAL A 48 8.67 -5.47 3.65
CA VAL A 48 9.70 -5.70 4.66
C VAL A 48 10.49 -6.96 4.34
N LEU A 49 9.81 -8.08 4.10
CA LEU A 49 10.46 -9.35 3.76
C LEU A 49 11.33 -9.22 2.52
N LEU A 50 10.82 -8.57 1.47
CA LEU A 50 11.53 -8.35 0.20
C LEU A 50 12.81 -7.53 0.40
N GLU A 51 12.80 -6.51 1.26
CA GLU A 51 13.98 -5.67 1.53
C GLU A 51 15.00 -6.33 2.45
N HIS A 52 14.57 -7.21 3.35
CA HIS A 52 15.44 -7.89 4.32
C HIS A 52 15.87 -9.28 3.89
N SER A 53 15.31 -9.83 2.81
CA SER A 53 15.71 -11.13 2.28
C SER A 53 17.06 -11.04 1.57
N ALA A 54 18.00 -11.89 1.95
CA ALA A 54 19.29 -12.03 1.26
C ALA A 54 19.13 -12.71 -0.10
N ASP A 55 18.25 -13.71 -0.21
CA ASP A 55 17.88 -14.37 -1.47
C ASP A 55 16.41 -14.03 -1.83
N ARG A 56 16.25 -12.99 -2.63
CA ARG A 56 14.92 -12.63 -3.15
C ARG A 56 14.32 -13.70 -4.04
N GLY A 57 15.14 -14.50 -4.72
CA GLY A 57 14.69 -15.60 -5.57
C GLY A 57 13.99 -16.70 -4.77
N ALA A 58 14.35 -16.89 -3.50
CA ALA A 58 13.65 -17.81 -2.63
C ALA A 58 12.18 -17.45 -2.46
N LEU A 59 11.83 -16.14 -2.42
CA LEU A 59 10.45 -15.68 -2.20
C LEU A 59 9.48 -16.07 -3.32
N TYR A 60 9.98 -16.50 -4.47
CA TYR A 60 9.19 -16.92 -5.64
C TYR A 60 9.12 -18.45 -5.82
N ARG A 61 9.69 -19.20 -4.90
CA ARG A 61 9.68 -20.67 -4.93
C ARG A 61 8.69 -21.21 -3.90
N PRO A 62 8.08 -22.38 -4.14
CA PRO A 62 7.30 -23.08 -3.12
C PRO A 62 8.18 -23.44 -1.92
N HIS A 63 7.65 -23.31 -0.74
CA HIS A 63 8.34 -23.64 0.53
C HIS A 63 7.53 -24.67 1.31
N ASP A 64 8.23 -25.63 1.89
CA ASP A 64 7.72 -26.45 2.98
C ASP A 64 7.84 -25.72 4.33
N SER A 65 7.34 -26.35 5.40
CA SER A 65 7.35 -25.72 6.72
C SER A 65 8.76 -25.42 7.25
N ALA A 66 9.76 -26.22 6.88
CA ALA A 66 11.13 -26.05 7.34
C ALA A 66 11.83 -24.89 6.64
N THR A 67 11.71 -24.82 5.32
CA THR A 67 12.30 -23.74 4.51
C THR A 67 11.56 -22.41 4.72
N PHE A 68 10.23 -22.44 4.94
CA PHE A 68 9.44 -21.25 5.21
C PHE A 68 9.95 -20.48 6.44
N ALA A 69 10.23 -21.17 7.53
CA ALA A 69 10.75 -20.55 8.75
C ALA A 69 12.05 -19.78 8.50
N GLY A 70 12.99 -20.38 7.76
CA GLY A 70 14.26 -19.74 7.40
C GLY A 70 14.09 -18.53 6.49
N VAL A 71 13.25 -18.64 5.47
CA VAL A 71 12.99 -17.56 4.50
C VAL A 71 12.30 -16.37 5.15
N THR A 72 11.42 -16.60 6.13
CA THR A 72 10.67 -15.53 6.81
C THR A 72 11.35 -14.97 8.06
N ALA A 73 12.40 -15.61 8.56
CA ALA A 73 13.12 -15.17 9.76
C ALA A 73 13.54 -13.69 9.75
N PRO A 74 14.04 -13.11 8.63
CA PRO A 74 14.38 -11.69 8.58
C PRO A 74 13.18 -10.75 8.81
N LEU A 75 11.98 -11.13 8.36
CA LEU A 75 10.76 -10.39 8.62
C LEU A 75 10.47 -10.34 10.13
N TRP A 76 10.48 -11.49 10.78
CA TRP A 76 10.17 -11.58 12.21
C TRP A 76 11.17 -10.82 13.06
N ALA A 77 12.46 -10.95 12.76
CA ALA A 77 13.52 -10.18 13.43
C ALA A 77 13.37 -8.66 13.27
N TYR A 78 12.87 -8.21 12.12
CA TYR A 78 12.54 -6.80 11.91
C TYR A 78 11.31 -6.37 12.71
N LEU A 79 10.24 -7.18 12.73
CA LEU A 79 9.01 -6.88 13.44
C LEU A 79 9.21 -6.84 14.95
N ASP A 80 10.04 -7.71 15.50
CA ASP A 80 10.41 -7.69 16.92
C ASP A 80 11.05 -6.36 17.33
N GLN A 81 11.80 -5.74 16.42
CA GLN A 81 12.37 -4.41 16.65
C GLN A 81 11.37 -3.28 16.40
N LEU A 82 10.46 -3.43 15.43
CA LEU A 82 9.53 -2.38 15.02
C LEU A 82 8.34 -2.25 16.00
N HIS A 83 7.71 -3.37 16.37
CA HIS A 83 6.45 -3.38 17.09
C HIS A 83 6.46 -2.58 18.39
N PRO A 84 7.51 -2.63 19.24
CA PRO A 84 7.55 -1.83 20.47
C PRO A 84 7.40 -0.32 20.25
N HIS A 85 7.73 0.17 19.06
CA HIS A 85 7.70 1.58 18.70
C HIS A 85 6.42 1.99 17.94
N LEU A 86 5.56 1.03 17.57
CA LEU A 86 4.31 1.31 16.88
C LEU A 86 3.25 1.86 17.84
N TRP A 87 2.18 2.37 17.25
CA TRP A 87 0.98 2.77 17.97
C TRP A 87 0.55 1.70 18.98
N ARG A 88 0.25 2.12 20.20
CA ARG A 88 -0.04 1.24 21.35
C ARG A 88 1.00 0.15 21.59
N GLY A 89 2.27 0.43 21.29
CA GLY A 89 3.36 -0.52 21.48
C GLY A 89 3.24 -1.79 20.63
N GLY A 90 2.58 -1.69 19.46
CA GLY A 90 2.37 -2.83 18.57
C GLY A 90 1.47 -3.94 19.13
N ARG A 91 0.72 -3.67 20.20
CA ARG A 91 -0.24 -4.64 20.77
C ARG A 91 -1.60 -4.58 20.12
N GLN A 92 -1.89 -3.49 19.45
CA GLN A 92 -3.12 -3.26 18.69
C GLN A 92 -2.77 -2.66 17.33
N PHE A 93 -3.57 -2.99 16.34
CA PHE A 93 -3.40 -2.52 14.97
C PHE A 93 -4.74 -2.01 14.43
N PRO A 94 -4.75 -0.95 13.63
CA PRO A 94 -5.95 -0.51 12.93
C PRO A 94 -6.55 -1.64 12.08
N GLY A 95 -7.87 -1.79 12.10
CA GLY A 95 -8.54 -2.89 11.40
C GLY A 95 -8.62 -2.68 9.89
N THR A 96 -8.59 -1.42 9.42
CA THR A 96 -8.81 -1.07 8.01
C THR A 96 -7.88 0.07 7.57
N PRO A 97 -7.62 0.20 6.25
CA PRO A 97 -6.93 1.37 5.69
C PRO A 97 -7.66 2.68 5.99
N ALA A 98 -9.00 2.68 5.98
CA ALA A 98 -9.80 3.84 6.31
C ALA A 98 -9.58 4.32 7.76
N ALA A 99 -9.40 3.38 8.70
CA ALA A 99 -9.06 3.73 10.08
C ALA A 99 -7.68 4.42 10.17
N ILE A 100 -6.68 3.92 9.44
CA ILE A 100 -5.35 4.58 9.39
C ILE A 100 -5.44 5.98 8.80
N ARG A 101 -6.21 6.15 7.74
CA ARG A 101 -6.43 7.47 7.13
C ARG A 101 -7.07 8.44 8.13
N GLN A 102 -8.09 8.00 8.86
CA GLN A 102 -8.71 8.84 9.90
C GLN A 102 -7.71 9.18 11.01
N MET A 103 -6.94 8.21 11.48
CA MET A 103 -5.90 8.43 12.51
C MET A 103 -4.80 9.41 12.03
N LEU A 104 -4.49 9.43 10.71
CA LEU A 104 -3.61 10.44 10.13
C LEU A 104 -4.26 11.84 10.17
N ALA A 105 -5.53 11.94 9.77
CA ALA A 105 -6.28 13.20 9.80
C ALA A 105 -6.35 13.77 11.23
N ASP A 106 -6.59 12.93 12.22
CA ASP A 106 -6.64 13.30 13.64
C ASP A 106 -5.24 13.55 14.24
N GLY A 107 -4.18 13.21 13.48
CA GLY A 107 -2.79 13.37 13.92
C GLY A 107 -2.32 12.35 14.95
N GLU A 108 -3.05 11.28 15.15
CA GLU A 108 -2.66 10.16 15.98
C GLU A 108 -1.53 9.36 15.33
N LEU A 109 -1.66 9.06 14.04
CA LEU A 109 -0.57 8.56 13.21
C LEU A 109 0.00 9.66 12.32
N TRP A 110 1.26 9.52 11.92
CA TRP A 110 1.95 10.49 11.09
C TRP A 110 2.17 10.02 9.67
N ILE A 111 2.12 8.72 9.43
CA ILE A 111 2.23 8.12 8.09
C ILE A 111 1.08 7.14 7.91
N ALA A 112 0.45 7.22 6.75
CA ALA A 112 -0.55 6.26 6.30
C ALA A 112 -0.07 5.54 5.03
N LEU A 113 -0.74 4.43 4.70
CA LEU A 113 -0.37 3.52 3.64
C LEU A 113 -1.55 3.32 2.69
N ALA A 114 -1.29 3.29 1.39
CA ALA A 114 -2.29 3.05 0.35
C ALA A 114 -1.71 2.26 -0.83
N PHE A 115 -2.58 1.78 -1.72
CA PHE A 115 -2.18 1.28 -3.02
C PHE A 115 -2.38 2.30 -4.13
N ASN A 116 -3.40 3.16 -3.98
CA ASN A 116 -3.61 4.24 -4.92
C ASN A 116 -2.59 5.36 -4.65
N PRO A 117 -1.69 5.68 -5.58
CA PRO A 117 -0.72 6.77 -5.42
C PRO A 117 -1.40 8.14 -5.32
N ASN A 118 -2.63 8.27 -5.80
CA ASN A 118 -3.44 9.50 -5.73
C ASN A 118 -4.32 9.58 -4.47
N GLU A 119 -4.24 8.60 -3.54
CA GLU A 119 -5.06 8.59 -2.31
C GLU A 119 -4.97 9.93 -1.56
N ALA A 120 -3.76 10.44 -1.35
CA ALA A 120 -3.55 11.72 -0.69
C ALA A 120 -4.24 12.87 -1.45
N ALA A 121 -4.08 12.93 -2.77
CA ALA A 121 -4.69 13.96 -3.61
C ALA A 121 -6.23 13.89 -3.59
N ASN A 122 -6.79 12.68 -3.63
CA ASN A 122 -8.23 12.47 -3.53
C ASN A 122 -8.79 12.95 -2.18
N GLU A 123 -8.08 12.66 -1.09
CA GLU A 123 -8.49 13.06 0.25
C GLU A 123 -8.35 14.57 0.48
N ILE A 124 -7.35 15.22 -0.13
CA ILE A 124 -7.20 16.68 -0.14
C ILE A 124 -8.33 17.33 -0.95
N ALA A 125 -8.61 16.83 -2.15
CA ALA A 125 -9.71 17.33 -2.98
C ALA A 125 -11.06 17.21 -2.27
N ALA A 126 -11.27 16.14 -1.51
CA ALA A 126 -12.46 15.92 -0.68
C ALA A 126 -12.45 16.70 0.65
N ARG A 127 -11.44 17.52 0.92
CA ARG A 127 -11.25 18.30 2.15
C ARG A 127 -11.19 17.46 3.43
N ARG A 128 -10.76 16.21 3.32
CA ARG A 128 -10.56 15.31 4.46
C ARG A 128 -9.12 15.31 4.97
N LEU A 129 -8.17 15.75 4.14
CA LEU A 129 -6.78 15.98 4.53
C LEU A 129 -6.33 17.39 4.13
N PRO A 130 -5.39 18.00 4.85
CA PRO A 130 -4.85 19.32 4.51
C PRO A 130 -3.94 19.24 3.27
N GLU A 131 -3.78 20.37 2.57
CA GLU A 131 -2.91 20.53 1.38
C GLU A 131 -1.43 20.21 1.65
N SER A 132 -1.01 20.23 2.91
CA SER A 132 0.35 19.88 3.32
C SER A 132 0.65 18.37 3.24
N VAL A 133 -0.36 17.54 3.00
CA VAL A 133 -0.17 16.10 2.84
C VAL A 133 0.41 15.80 1.46
N TYR A 134 1.35 14.88 1.42
CA TYR A 134 2.02 14.42 0.20
C TYR A 134 2.19 12.91 0.23
N ALA A 135 2.32 12.32 -0.94
CA ALA A 135 2.57 10.89 -1.12
C ALA A 135 3.99 10.63 -1.64
N TRP A 136 4.55 9.46 -1.30
CA TRP A 136 5.82 8.99 -1.83
C TRP A 136 5.88 7.47 -1.90
N GLN A 137 6.89 6.98 -2.59
CA GLN A 137 7.28 5.57 -2.64
C GLN A 137 8.76 5.45 -2.29
N PHE A 138 9.21 4.28 -1.91
CA PHE A 138 10.64 4.08 -1.71
C PHE A 138 11.38 4.21 -3.04
N PRO A 139 12.52 4.90 -3.09
CA PRO A 139 13.30 5.05 -4.33
C PRO A 139 13.77 3.71 -4.93
N SER A 140 13.96 2.69 -4.09
CA SER A 140 14.28 1.33 -4.52
C SER A 140 13.09 0.57 -5.11
N GLY A 141 11.91 1.18 -5.12
CA GLY A 141 10.64 0.60 -5.52
C GLY A 141 9.83 0.05 -4.34
N THR A 142 8.53 0.05 -4.51
CA THR A 142 7.55 -0.60 -3.63
C THR A 142 6.75 -1.63 -4.41
N ILE A 143 6.17 -2.60 -3.70
CA ILE A 143 5.35 -3.65 -4.32
C ILE A 143 4.21 -3.00 -5.11
N GLY A 144 4.16 -3.29 -6.41
CA GLY A 144 3.07 -2.92 -7.31
C GLY A 144 1.91 -3.92 -7.23
N ASN A 145 0.76 -3.50 -7.72
CA ASN A 145 -0.39 -4.36 -7.90
C ASN A 145 -1.13 -3.97 -9.19
N THR A 146 -1.79 -4.94 -9.79
CA THR A 146 -2.66 -4.75 -10.94
C THR A 146 -4.00 -5.41 -10.66
N HIS A 147 -5.08 -4.71 -10.96
CA HIS A 147 -6.42 -5.28 -10.91
C HIS A 147 -6.68 -6.12 -12.15
N PHE A 148 -7.22 -7.31 -11.96
CA PHE A 148 -7.57 -8.22 -13.03
C PHE A 148 -9.08 -8.47 -13.05
N LEU A 149 -9.63 -8.65 -14.25
CA LEU A 149 -10.96 -9.15 -14.46
C LEU A 149 -10.89 -10.60 -14.91
N ALA A 150 -11.72 -11.44 -14.35
CA ALA A 150 -11.86 -12.83 -14.74
C ALA A 150 -13.32 -13.18 -14.96
N ILE A 151 -13.60 -13.96 -16.00
CA ILE A 151 -14.93 -14.51 -16.26
C ILE A 151 -14.88 -16.00 -15.85
N PRO A 152 -15.58 -16.42 -14.79
CA PRO A 152 -15.60 -17.81 -14.37
C PRO A 152 -16.08 -18.73 -15.49
N PHE A 153 -15.54 -19.94 -15.57
CA PHE A 153 -15.90 -20.91 -16.62
C PHE A 153 -17.38 -21.27 -16.61
N ASN A 154 -18.03 -21.21 -15.46
CA ASN A 154 -19.44 -21.51 -15.24
C ASN A 154 -20.34 -20.26 -15.22
N ALA A 155 -19.84 -19.09 -15.67
CA ALA A 155 -20.67 -17.88 -15.76
C ALA A 155 -21.79 -18.05 -16.78
N ASN A 156 -23.00 -17.62 -16.43
CA ASN A 156 -24.18 -17.76 -17.28
C ASN A 156 -24.24 -16.70 -18.39
N ALA A 157 -23.61 -15.52 -18.20
CA ALA A 157 -23.67 -14.38 -19.10
C ALA A 157 -22.27 -13.99 -19.59
N LYS A 158 -21.53 -14.94 -20.19
CA LYS A 158 -20.13 -14.73 -20.62
C LYS A 158 -19.98 -13.62 -21.65
N ASP A 159 -20.87 -13.55 -22.62
CA ASP A 159 -20.80 -12.56 -23.69
C ASP A 159 -21.01 -11.14 -23.13
N ALA A 160 -21.98 -10.96 -22.23
CA ALA A 160 -22.18 -9.70 -21.52
C ALA A 160 -20.99 -9.33 -20.65
N ALA A 161 -20.38 -10.30 -19.97
CA ALA A 161 -19.18 -10.07 -19.17
C ALA A 161 -17.97 -9.63 -20.02
N GLN A 162 -17.82 -10.17 -21.25
CA GLN A 162 -16.79 -9.73 -22.19
C GLN A 162 -17.02 -8.28 -22.64
N VAL A 163 -18.27 -7.89 -22.93
CA VAL A 163 -18.62 -6.51 -23.28
C VAL A 163 -18.25 -5.56 -22.15
N VAL A 164 -18.57 -5.91 -20.90
CA VAL A 164 -18.21 -5.10 -19.72
C VAL A 164 -16.69 -5.02 -19.55
N ALA A 165 -15.98 -6.14 -19.68
CA ALA A 165 -14.52 -6.17 -19.59
C ALA A 165 -13.87 -5.26 -20.64
N ASN A 166 -14.35 -5.34 -21.89
CA ASN A 166 -13.86 -4.47 -22.98
C ASN A 166 -14.17 -3.00 -22.72
N PHE A 167 -15.37 -2.67 -22.22
CA PHE A 167 -15.73 -1.30 -21.84
C PHE A 167 -14.80 -0.76 -20.76
N LEU A 168 -14.50 -1.54 -19.71
CA LEU A 168 -13.62 -1.13 -18.62
C LEU A 168 -12.18 -0.86 -19.07
N LEU A 169 -11.72 -1.48 -20.16
CA LEU A 169 -10.42 -1.23 -20.78
C LEU A 169 -10.44 -0.09 -21.82
N ALA A 170 -11.61 0.43 -22.16
CA ALA A 170 -11.70 1.53 -23.14
C ALA A 170 -11.00 2.81 -22.60
N PRO A 171 -10.31 3.59 -23.48
CA PRO A 171 -9.61 4.81 -23.08
C PRO A 171 -10.49 5.79 -22.32
N THR A 172 -11.77 5.96 -22.73
CA THR A 172 -12.74 6.83 -22.07
C THR A 172 -13.05 6.38 -20.65
N ALA A 173 -13.25 5.08 -20.41
CA ALA A 173 -13.52 4.52 -19.10
C ALA A 173 -12.29 4.63 -18.19
N GLN A 174 -11.10 4.33 -18.72
CA GLN A 174 -9.84 4.44 -18.00
C GLN A 174 -9.47 5.90 -17.70
N GLY A 175 -9.72 6.83 -18.62
CA GLY A 175 -9.53 8.27 -18.39
C GLY A 175 -10.45 8.78 -17.27
N ARG A 176 -11.73 8.37 -17.27
CA ARG A 176 -12.65 8.71 -16.20
C ARG A 176 -12.24 8.11 -14.84
N LYS A 177 -11.70 6.89 -14.83
CA LYS A 177 -11.18 6.25 -13.63
C LYS A 177 -9.97 7.01 -13.06
N ALA A 178 -9.09 7.53 -13.94
CA ALA A 178 -7.90 8.27 -13.54
C ALA A 178 -8.19 9.70 -13.06
N ASP A 179 -9.36 10.25 -13.37
CA ASP A 179 -9.77 11.59 -12.93
C ASP A 179 -9.93 11.63 -11.40
N ILE A 180 -9.17 12.53 -10.76
CA ILE A 180 -9.16 12.70 -9.29
C ILE A 180 -10.55 13.11 -8.77
N SER A 181 -11.32 13.84 -9.55
CA SER A 181 -12.68 14.24 -9.17
C SER A 181 -13.68 13.07 -9.17
N VAL A 182 -13.34 11.94 -9.81
CA VAL A 182 -14.19 10.76 -9.92
C VAL A 182 -13.66 9.61 -9.03
N TRP A 183 -12.43 9.16 -9.29
CA TRP A 183 -11.79 8.09 -8.52
C TRP A 183 -10.29 8.35 -8.28
N GLY A 184 -9.55 8.85 -9.28
CA GLY A 184 -8.14 9.13 -9.19
C GLY A 184 -7.26 7.87 -9.13
N ASP A 185 -7.73 6.73 -9.65
CA ASP A 185 -6.95 5.50 -9.69
C ASP A 185 -6.23 5.39 -11.05
N PRO A 186 -4.91 5.12 -11.07
CA PRO A 186 -4.12 5.12 -12.31
C PRO A 186 -4.66 4.15 -13.36
N THR A 187 -4.50 4.53 -14.62
CA THR A 187 -4.84 3.66 -15.76
C THR A 187 -3.82 2.54 -15.96
N VAL A 188 -4.28 1.41 -16.53
CA VAL A 188 -3.42 0.31 -17.00
C VAL A 188 -3.01 0.46 -18.47
N LEU A 189 -3.54 1.47 -19.16
CA LEU A 189 -3.25 1.72 -20.56
C LEU A 189 -1.86 2.37 -20.74
N ALA A 190 -1.21 2.08 -21.85
CA ALA A 190 -0.01 2.77 -22.29
C ALA A 190 -0.40 4.18 -22.79
N VAL A 191 -0.40 5.15 -21.89
CA VAL A 191 -0.89 6.52 -22.15
C VAL A 191 -0.09 7.24 -23.25
N ASP A 192 1.17 6.85 -23.44
CA ASP A 192 2.04 7.33 -24.49
C ASP A 192 1.61 6.88 -25.90
N ARG A 193 0.68 5.93 -25.98
CA ARG A 193 0.12 5.38 -27.24
C ARG A 193 -1.33 5.77 -27.48
N LEU A 194 -1.90 6.55 -26.58
CA LEU A 194 -3.25 7.05 -26.76
C LEU A 194 -3.24 8.26 -27.69
N PRO A 195 -4.24 8.41 -28.59
CA PRO A 195 -4.35 9.57 -29.48
C PRO A 195 -4.58 10.87 -28.73
#